data_de1e267f8a1bc1812b33173c0703063c
#
_entry.id   de1e267f8a1bc1812b33173c0703063c
#
_cell.length_a   1.000
_cell.length_b   1.000
_cell.length_c   1.000
_cell.angle_alpha   90.00
_cell.angle_beta   90.00
_cell.angle_gamma   90.00
#
_symmetry.space_group_name_H-M   'P 1'
#
loop_
_entity.id
_entity.type
_entity.pdbx_description
1 polymer ?
#
loop_
_entity_poly.entity_id
_entity_poly.type
_entity_poly.pdbx_seq_one_letter_code
_entity_poly.pdbx_strand_id
1 'polypeptide(L)'
;MEKYNYIPNEAARGLVTQSSRIIGILIEDIRVFHHTESAYVIEQEMTRLGYTCITLSTGPDPKKKAEYIRHLEQRRVEGAILMGSMFGSSEVEASIREHLSGIPIVIVNGYLDLPNVYSVLADEERGIEECVELLARKGRRNMAFVLDLETPS
;
A
#
# COMPACT_ATOMS: atom_id res chain seq x y z
N MET A 1 -1.20 8.89 -49.11
CA MET A 1 -2.21 8.80 -48.01
C MET A 1 -1.49 8.46 -46.74
N GLU A 2 -1.17 9.47 -45.92
CA GLU A 2 -0.56 9.27 -44.58
C GLU A 2 -1.58 8.58 -43.68
N LYS A 3 -1.26 7.41 -43.17
CA LYS A 3 -2.01 6.75 -42.11
C LYS A 3 -1.86 7.58 -40.84
N TYR A 4 -2.93 8.30 -40.47
CA TYR A 4 -3.03 8.90 -39.15
C TYR A 4 -2.81 7.81 -38.10
N ASN A 5 -1.74 7.93 -37.34
CA ASN A 5 -1.42 7.03 -36.23
C ASN A 5 -2.41 7.39 -35.08
N TYR A 6 -3.61 6.85 -35.15
CA TYR A 6 -4.63 7.04 -34.12
C TYR A 6 -4.19 6.26 -32.88
N ILE A 7 -3.65 6.95 -31.89
CA ILE A 7 -3.43 6.39 -30.54
C ILE A 7 -4.76 6.57 -29.79
N PRO A 8 -5.44 5.46 -29.41
CA PRO A 8 -6.67 5.54 -28.65
C PRO A 8 -6.41 6.32 -27.36
N ASN A 9 -7.16 7.38 -27.13
CA ASN A 9 -7.07 8.12 -25.87
C ASN A 9 -7.75 7.30 -24.77
N GLU A 10 -6.94 6.74 -23.88
CA GLU A 10 -7.42 5.91 -22.77
C GLU A 10 -8.35 6.66 -21.82
N ALA A 11 -8.15 7.97 -21.65
CA ALA A 11 -9.06 8.81 -20.89
C ALA A 11 -10.46 8.91 -21.54
N ALA A 12 -10.52 8.95 -22.89
CA ALA A 12 -11.79 8.92 -23.62
C ALA A 12 -12.46 7.54 -23.54
N ARG A 13 -11.67 6.47 -23.51
CA ARG A 13 -12.17 5.10 -23.30
C ARG A 13 -12.75 4.94 -21.88
N GLY A 14 -12.06 5.48 -20.85
CA GLY A 14 -12.51 5.47 -19.46
C GLY A 14 -13.86 6.19 -19.25
N LEU A 15 -14.15 7.23 -20.03
CA LEU A 15 -15.45 7.90 -20.01
C LEU A 15 -16.60 7.00 -20.53
N VAL A 16 -16.30 6.11 -21.46
CA VAL A 16 -17.30 5.17 -22.03
C VAL A 16 -17.48 3.93 -21.15
N THR A 17 -16.38 3.43 -20.55
CA THR A 17 -16.40 2.21 -19.73
C THR A 17 -16.64 2.48 -18.24
N GLN A 18 -16.63 3.73 -17.80
CA GLN A 18 -16.64 4.16 -16.40
C GLN A 18 -15.50 3.54 -15.55
N SER A 19 -14.44 3.05 -16.21
CA SER A 19 -13.28 2.40 -15.59
C SER A 19 -12.01 3.17 -15.90
N SER A 20 -11.28 3.59 -14.86
CA SER A 20 -9.99 4.27 -14.99
C SER A 20 -8.84 3.30 -15.22
N ARG A 21 -8.99 2.06 -14.75
CA ARG A 21 -7.92 1.06 -14.69
C ARG A 21 -6.67 1.55 -13.96
N ILE A 22 -6.85 2.38 -12.94
CA ILE A 22 -5.74 2.93 -12.16
C ILE A 22 -5.79 2.35 -10.75
N ILE A 23 -4.65 1.85 -10.27
CA ILE A 23 -4.42 1.45 -8.89
C ILE A 23 -3.45 2.44 -8.23
N GLY A 24 -3.84 2.96 -7.07
CA GLY A 24 -2.97 3.80 -6.25
C GLY A 24 -2.09 2.97 -5.32
N ILE A 25 -0.79 3.21 -5.28
CA ILE A 25 0.13 2.60 -4.32
C ILE A 25 0.71 3.72 -3.45
N LEU A 26 0.41 3.72 -2.17
CA LEU A 26 1.00 4.64 -1.20
C LEU A 26 2.06 3.91 -0.39
N ILE A 27 3.26 4.47 -0.39
CA ILE A 27 4.40 4.01 0.41
C ILE A 27 4.89 5.15 1.30
N GLU A 28 5.51 4.84 2.43
CA GLU A 28 6.04 5.88 3.30
C GLU A 28 7.25 6.57 2.67
N ASP A 29 8.25 5.80 2.27
CA ASP A 29 9.48 6.32 1.68
C ASP A 29 9.97 5.42 0.55
N ILE A 30 10.08 5.98 -0.65
CA ILE A 30 10.55 5.28 -1.85
C ILE A 30 12.03 4.89 -1.76
N ARG A 31 12.78 5.46 -0.85
CA ARG A 31 14.20 5.14 -0.63
C ARG A 31 14.40 3.86 0.18
N VAL A 32 13.35 3.37 0.82
CA VAL A 32 13.38 2.13 1.60
C VAL A 32 13.25 0.95 0.66
N PHE A 33 14.30 0.12 0.61
CA PHE A 33 14.45 -0.95 -0.38
C PHE A 33 13.25 -1.92 -0.43
N HIS A 34 12.80 -2.41 0.73
CA HIS A 34 11.68 -3.35 0.73
C HIS A 34 10.35 -2.74 0.25
N HIS A 35 10.15 -1.42 0.44
CA HIS A 35 8.98 -0.74 -0.12
C HIS A 35 9.03 -0.70 -1.65
N THR A 36 10.19 -0.39 -2.23
CA THR A 36 10.35 -0.32 -3.69
C THR A 36 10.28 -1.67 -4.34
N GLU A 37 10.90 -2.70 -3.76
CA GLU A 37 10.81 -4.07 -4.27
C GLU A 37 9.37 -4.59 -4.28
N SER A 38 8.66 -4.40 -3.17
CA SER A 38 7.25 -4.82 -3.09
C SER A 38 6.37 -4.02 -4.05
N ALA A 39 6.57 -2.70 -4.16
CA ALA A 39 5.83 -1.87 -5.11
C ALA A 39 6.10 -2.29 -6.55
N TYR A 40 7.34 -2.64 -6.89
CA TYR A 40 7.70 -3.14 -8.21
C TYR A 40 6.97 -4.45 -8.55
N VAL A 41 6.97 -5.43 -7.64
CA VAL A 41 6.28 -6.70 -7.85
C VAL A 41 4.77 -6.48 -8.05
N ILE A 42 4.17 -5.62 -7.24
CA ILE A 42 2.75 -5.25 -7.35
C ILE A 42 2.47 -4.60 -8.71
N GLU A 43 3.30 -3.64 -9.12
CA GLU A 43 3.15 -2.95 -10.40
C GLU A 43 3.21 -3.92 -11.59
N GLN A 44 4.16 -4.86 -11.58
CA GLN A 44 4.27 -5.87 -12.64
C GLN A 44 3.00 -6.73 -12.74
N GLU A 45 2.46 -7.20 -11.61
CA GLU A 45 1.24 -8.00 -11.60
C GLU A 45 0.01 -7.18 -12.01
N MET A 46 -0.13 -5.96 -11.53
CA MET A 46 -1.24 -5.09 -11.93
C MET A 46 -1.17 -4.75 -13.43
N THR A 47 0.02 -4.47 -13.96
CA THR A 47 0.22 -4.24 -15.39
C THR A 47 -0.18 -5.47 -16.22
N ARG A 48 0.17 -6.68 -15.77
CA ARG A 48 -0.24 -7.93 -16.43
C ARG A 48 -1.75 -8.08 -16.46
N LEU A 49 -2.46 -7.56 -15.45
CA LEU A 49 -3.92 -7.54 -15.37
C LEU A 49 -4.56 -6.36 -16.11
N GLY A 50 -3.77 -5.51 -16.76
CA GLY A 50 -4.23 -4.37 -17.55
C GLY A 50 -4.55 -3.13 -16.72
N TYR A 51 -3.95 -3.00 -15.53
CA TYR A 51 -4.02 -1.79 -14.71
C TYR A 51 -2.75 -0.96 -14.83
N THR A 52 -2.89 0.34 -14.64
CA THR A 52 -1.78 1.27 -14.48
C THR A 52 -1.62 1.60 -13.00
N CYS A 53 -0.40 1.51 -12.46
CA CYS A 53 -0.13 1.89 -11.08
C CYS A 53 0.37 3.33 -10.98
N ILE A 54 -0.09 4.04 -9.94
CA ILE A 54 0.45 5.33 -9.53
C ILE A 54 1.05 5.14 -8.13
N THR A 55 2.38 5.15 -8.05
CA THR A 55 3.10 5.03 -6.78
C THR A 55 3.45 6.41 -6.23
N LEU A 56 3.07 6.68 -4.98
CA LEU A 56 3.29 7.95 -4.31
C LEU A 56 3.97 7.72 -2.95
N SER A 57 5.01 8.50 -2.67
CA SER A 57 5.72 8.51 -1.38
C SER A 57 5.15 9.57 -0.47
N THR A 58 4.58 9.17 0.67
CA THR A 58 3.80 10.06 1.54
C THR A 58 4.63 10.73 2.64
N GLY A 59 5.76 10.14 3.00
CA GLY A 59 6.48 10.46 4.23
C GLY A 59 5.79 9.93 5.49
N PRO A 60 6.37 10.17 6.68
CA PRO A 60 5.90 9.60 7.94
C PRO A 60 4.66 10.29 8.52
N ASP A 61 4.36 11.53 8.16
CA ASP A 61 3.28 12.34 8.74
C ASP A 61 1.89 11.77 8.41
N PRO A 62 1.07 11.37 9.42
CA PRO A 62 -0.28 10.85 9.21
C PRO A 62 -1.21 11.79 8.45
N LYS A 63 -1.09 13.11 8.68
CA LYS A 63 -1.89 14.11 7.97
C LYS A 63 -1.58 14.16 6.47
N LYS A 64 -0.29 14.04 6.13
CA LYS A 64 0.11 13.93 4.73
C LYS A 64 -0.39 12.63 4.10
N LYS A 65 -0.34 11.51 4.82
CA LYS A 65 -0.91 10.24 4.35
C LYS A 65 -2.40 10.41 4.03
N ALA A 66 -3.17 11.06 4.90
CA ALA A 66 -4.57 11.38 4.67
C ALA A 66 -4.80 12.28 3.44
N GLU A 67 -3.92 13.25 3.21
CA GLU A 67 -3.93 14.10 2.00
C GLU A 67 -3.72 13.29 0.71
N TYR A 68 -2.77 12.35 0.73
CA TYR A 68 -2.51 11.48 -0.42
C TYR A 68 -3.68 10.56 -0.75
N ILE A 69 -4.46 10.13 0.25
CA ILE A 69 -5.70 9.37 0.04
C ILE A 69 -6.70 10.20 -0.76
N ARG A 70 -6.89 11.48 -0.42
CA ARG A 70 -7.73 12.40 -1.19
C ARG A 70 -7.20 12.60 -2.62
N HIS A 71 -5.89 12.61 -2.81
CA HIS A 71 -5.29 12.68 -4.15
C HIS A 71 -5.62 11.43 -5.00
N LEU A 72 -5.75 10.25 -4.40
CA LEU A 72 -6.16 9.05 -5.10
C LEU A 72 -7.62 9.14 -5.58
N GLU A 73 -8.52 9.69 -4.76
CA GLU A 73 -9.90 9.97 -5.17
C GLU A 73 -9.95 10.86 -6.40
N GLN A 74 -9.21 11.97 -6.38
CA GLN A 74 -9.14 12.91 -7.51
C GLN A 74 -8.65 12.27 -8.81
N ARG A 75 -7.84 11.21 -8.71
CA ARG A 75 -7.36 10.43 -9.84
C ARG A 75 -8.29 9.29 -10.23
N ARG A 76 -9.42 9.13 -9.53
CA ARG A 76 -10.42 8.09 -9.75
C ARG A 76 -9.81 6.69 -9.77
N VAL A 77 -8.95 6.39 -8.83
CA VAL A 77 -8.38 5.04 -8.71
C VAL A 77 -9.49 4.02 -8.42
N GLU A 78 -9.34 2.82 -8.95
CA GLU A 78 -10.30 1.71 -8.75
C GLU A 78 -9.96 0.84 -7.54
N GLY A 79 -8.77 1.03 -6.99
CA GLY A 79 -8.31 0.39 -5.78
C GLY A 79 -7.06 1.07 -5.27
N ALA A 80 -6.72 0.83 -4.01
CA ALA A 80 -5.52 1.37 -3.41
C ALA A 80 -4.76 0.31 -2.61
N ILE A 81 -3.43 0.43 -2.58
CA ILE A 81 -2.53 -0.41 -1.78
C ILE A 81 -1.73 0.53 -0.89
N LEU A 82 -1.84 0.34 0.42
CA LEU A 82 -1.15 1.12 1.44
C LEU A 82 -0.06 0.23 2.06
N MET A 83 1.19 0.65 2.00
CA MET A 83 2.32 -0.18 2.40
C MET A 83 2.98 0.36 3.66
N GLY A 84 2.82 -0.36 4.76
CA GLY A 84 3.43 -0.12 6.05
C GLY A 84 2.43 0.05 7.20
N SER A 85 2.82 -0.34 8.41
CA SER A 85 2.03 -0.23 9.64
C SER A 85 1.60 1.20 9.96
N MET A 86 2.38 2.19 9.56
CA MET A 86 2.12 3.61 9.78
C MET A 86 0.90 4.17 9.03
N PHE A 87 0.24 3.36 8.20
CA PHE A 87 -1.08 3.71 7.63
C PHE A 87 -2.24 3.36 8.56
N GLY A 88 -2.00 2.68 9.68
CA GLY A 88 -3.01 2.34 10.69
C GLY A 88 -3.32 3.49 11.66
N SER A 89 -3.54 4.71 11.17
CA SER A 89 -3.85 5.88 12.02
C SER A 89 -5.28 6.37 11.84
N SER A 90 -5.79 7.10 12.86
CA SER A 90 -7.13 7.69 12.85
C SER A 90 -7.34 8.68 11.71
N GLU A 91 -6.30 9.44 11.34
CA GLU A 91 -6.35 10.40 10.23
C GLU A 91 -6.49 9.69 8.89
N VAL A 92 -5.76 8.59 8.70
CA VAL A 92 -5.87 7.75 7.49
C VAL A 92 -7.24 7.09 7.43
N GLU A 93 -7.72 6.53 8.55
CA GLU A 93 -9.04 5.92 8.65
C GLU A 93 -10.15 6.90 8.27
N ALA A 94 -10.14 8.10 8.85
CA ALA A 94 -11.11 9.14 8.54
C ALA A 94 -11.09 9.52 7.05
N SER A 95 -9.91 9.68 6.47
CA SER A 95 -9.75 10.02 5.05
C SER A 95 -10.23 8.91 4.12
N ILE A 96 -10.02 7.63 4.47
CA ILE A 96 -10.55 6.49 3.70
C ILE A 96 -12.07 6.49 3.75
N ARG A 97 -12.68 6.68 4.93
CA ARG A 97 -14.15 6.74 5.08
C ARG A 97 -14.77 7.84 4.23
N GLU A 98 -14.11 8.99 4.16
CA GLU A 98 -14.62 10.16 3.43
C GLU A 98 -14.41 10.02 1.91
N HIS A 99 -13.23 9.60 1.46
CA HIS A 99 -12.81 9.72 0.07
C HIS A 99 -12.75 8.41 -0.72
N LEU A 100 -12.52 7.27 -0.06
CA LEU A 100 -12.30 5.98 -0.73
C LEU A 100 -13.21 4.86 -0.22
N SER A 101 -14.35 5.19 0.39
CA SER A 101 -15.28 4.18 0.95
C SER A 101 -15.87 3.22 -0.08
N GLY A 102 -15.88 3.60 -1.36
CA GLY A 102 -16.48 2.82 -2.44
C GLY A 102 -15.51 1.92 -3.21
N ILE A 103 -14.23 1.89 -2.87
CA ILE A 103 -13.22 1.10 -3.58
C ILE A 103 -12.48 0.14 -2.63
N PRO A 104 -11.99 -1.02 -3.13
CA PRO A 104 -11.19 -1.92 -2.32
C PRO A 104 -9.81 -1.32 -2.00
N ILE A 105 -9.39 -1.50 -0.76
CA ILE A 105 -8.09 -1.06 -0.26
C ILE A 105 -7.39 -2.26 0.36
N VAL A 106 -6.12 -2.46 0.02
CA VAL A 106 -5.24 -3.44 0.67
C VAL A 106 -4.22 -2.68 1.50
N ILE A 107 -4.10 -3.03 2.77
CA ILE A 107 -3.02 -2.53 3.63
C ILE A 107 -2.02 -3.67 3.89
N VAL A 108 -0.76 -3.42 3.61
CA VAL A 108 0.33 -4.38 3.80
C VAL A 108 1.09 -4.03 5.07
N ASN A 109 1.26 -4.99 5.96
CA ASN A 109 1.86 -4.81 7.28
C ASN A 109 1.18 -3.71 8.11
N GLY A 110 -0.15 -3.66 8.04
CA GLY A 110 -0.96 -2.73 8.80
C GLY A 110 -2.41 -3.21 8.92
N TYR A 111 -3.17 -2.58 9.79
CA TYR A 111 -4.56 -2.93 10.03
C TYR A 111 -5.43 -1.67 10.19
N LEU A 112 -6.63 -1.72 9.62
CA LEU A 112 -7.71 -0.76 9.83
C LEU A 112 -9.04 -1.52 9.80
N ASP A 113 -9.91 -1.23 10.77
CA ASP A 113 -11.24 -1.84 10.85
C ASP A 113 -12.24 -1.08 9.97
N LEU A 114 -12.16 -1.33 8.66
CA LEU A 114 -13.02 -0.74 7.65
C LEU A 114 -13.55 -1.82 6.70
N PRO A 115 -14.83 -1.73 6.27
CA PRO A 115 -15.47 -2.79 5.49
C PRO A 115 -14.85 -3.01 4.10
N ASN A 116 -14.14 -2.03 3.56
CA ASN A 116 -13.48 -2.08 2.27
C ASN A 116 -11.96 -2.19 2.37
N VAL A 117 -11.41 -2.39 3.57
CA VAL A 117 -9.98 -2.56 3.80
C VAL A 117 -9.65 -4.02 4.12
N TYR A 118 -8.66 -4.55 3.42
CA TYR A 118 -8.16 -5.91 3.57
C TYR A 118 -6.70 -5.84 3.98
N SER A 119 -6.33 -6.59 5.03
CA SER A 119 -4.96 -6.60 5.55
C SER A 119 -4.18 -7.80 5.05
N VAL A 120 -2.93 -7.57 4.67
CA VAL A 120 -1.92 -8.60 4.43
C VAL A 120 -0.86 -8.44 5.50
N LEU A 121 -0.82 -9.40 6.44
CA LEU A 121 0.05 -9.36 7.62
C LEU A 121 1.04 -10.53 7.59
N ALA A 122 2.25 -10.29 8.06
CA ALA A 122 3.17 -11.34 8.48
C ALA A 122 2.90 -11.65 9.96
N ASP A 123 3.01 -12.91 10.34
CA ASP A 123 2.95 -13.33 11.75
C ASP A 123 4.32 -13.08 12.40
N GLU A 124 4.65 -11.81 12.62
CA GLU A 124 5.95 -11.38 13.14
C GLU A 124 6.15 -11.81 14.59
N GLU A 125 5.09 -11.78 15.41
CA GLU A 125 5.12 -12.20 16.80
C GLU A 125 5.59 -13.66 16.90
N ARG A 126 4.91 -14.55 16.19
CA ARG A 126 5.27 -15.96 16.13
C ARG A 126 6.67 -16.17 15.57
N GLY A 127 7.03 -15.44 14.53
CA GLY A 127 8.37 -15.51 13.93
C GLY A 127 9.47 -15.16 14.95
N ILE A 128 9.26 -14.14 15.78
CA ILE A 128 10.19 -13.74 16.84
C ILE A 128 10.23 -14.79 17.94
N GLU A 129 9.07 -15.31 18.39
CA GLU A 129 9.00 -16.39 19.38
C GLU A 129 9.80 -17.61 18.93
N GLU A 130 9.58 -18.08 17.70
CA GLU A 130 10.30 -19.22 17.12
C GLU A 130 11.83 -18.97 17.05
N CYS A 131 12.25 -17.75 16.72
CA CYS A 131 13.67 -17.36 16.74
C CYS A 131 14.27 -17.43 18.15
N VAL A 132 13.58 -16.87 19.16
CA VAL A 132 14.04 -16.88 20.55
C VAL A 132 14.12 -18.31 21.07
N GLU A 133 13.12 -19.16 20.81
CA GLU A 133 13.13 -20.56 21.19
C GLU A 133 14.29 -21.34 20.53
N LEU A 134 14.53 -21.08 19.24
CA LEU A 134 15.65 -21.72 18.53
C LEU A 134 16.99 -21.36 19.16
N LEU A 135 17.21 -20.08 19.49
CA LEU A 135 18.41 -19.62 20.14
C LEU A 135 18.57 -20.25 21.54
N ALA A 136 17.49 -20.30 22.32
CA ALA A 136 17.49 -20.92 23.64
C ALA A 136 17.82 -22.41 23.57
N ARG A 137 17.21 -23.16 22.62
CA ARG A 137 17.52 -24.59 22.39
C ARG A 137 18.99 -24.80 21.98
N LYS A 138 19.60 -23.85 21.31
CA LYS A 138 21.04 -23.86 20.99
C LYS A 138 21.95 -23.41 22.13
N GLY A 139 21.40 -23.20 23.33
CA GLY A 139 22.13 -22.80 24.52
C GLY A 139 22.54 -21.32 24.56
N ARG A 140 22.00 -20.50 23.66
CA ARG A 140 22.25 -19.05 23.67
C ARG A 140 21.37 -18.41 24.75
N ARG A 141 22.00 -17.86 25.80
CA ARG A 141 21.29 -17.27 26.96
C ARG A 141 21.38 -15.75 27.00
N ASN A 142 22.41 -15.18 26.40
CA ASN A 142 22.57 -13.73 26.30
C ASN A 142 22.08 -13.29 24.92
N MET A 143 20.85 -12.76 24.87
CA MET A 143 20.20 -12.31 23.66
C MET A 143 19.91 -10.82 23.80
N ALA A 144 20.03 -10.07 22.70
CA ALA A 144 19.63 -8.69 22.61
C ALA A 144 18.60 -8.56 21.47
N PHE A 145 17.55 -7.77 21.71
CA PHE A 145 16.56 -7.43 20.71
C PHE A 145 16.74 -5.96 20.34
N VAL A 146 16.87 -5.67 19.05
CA VAL A 146 17.07 -4.31 18.54
C VAL A 146 15.78 -3.90 17.82
N LEU A 147 15.20 -2.81 18.28
CA LEU A 147 14.04 -2.16 17.67
C LEU A 147 14.48 -0.87 16.97
N ASP A 148 13.89 -0.59 15.82
CA ASP A 148 14.15 0.66 15.10
C ASP A 148 13.27 1.80 15.66
N LEU A 149 11.97 1.57 15.82
CA LEU A 149 11.03 2.52 16.41
C LEU A 149 10.03 1.79 17.32
N GLU A 150 9.73 2.39 18.49
CA GLU A 150 8.53 2.01 19.25
C GLU A 150 7.29 2.55 18.51
N THR A 151 6.63 1.69 17.75
CA THR A 151 5.29 2.00 17.25
C THR A 151 4.27 1.48 18.25
N PRO A 152 3.24 2.25 18.62
CA PRO A 152 2.14 1.72 19.40
C PRO A 152 1.48 0.59 18.60
N SER A 153 1.41 -0.58 19.20
CA SER A 153 0.67 -1.75 18.69
C SER A 153 -0.84 -1.52 18.81
#